data_c9cd39308488594e355dd62204ca5df5
#
_entry.id   c9cd39308488594e355dd62204ca5df5
#
_cell.length_a   1.000
_cell.length_b   1.000
_cell.length_c   1.000
_cell.angle_alpha   90.00
_cell.angle_beta   90.00
_cell.angle_gamma   90.00
#
_symmetry.space_group_name_H-M   'P 1'
#
loop_
_entity.id
_entity.type
_entity.pdbx_description
1 polymer ?
#
loop_
_entity_poly.entity_id
_entity_poly.type
_entity_poly.pdbx_seq_one_letter_code
_entity_poly.pdbx_strand_id
1 'polypeptide(L)'
;MELDYNKVALKDLSLVWPEASKLIDKSLKHSQGQMNLDDILDMLSKDYLSLFIGYSKEGIDIAFTTQVIIYPTYKALRIIHLGTTDGLDYEAMEVIVDMIADSYDCKRIELYGRKGWEKALVDFNYYYAGTILMKDLKEI
;
A
#
# COMPACT_ATOMS: atom_id res chain seq x y z
N MET A 1 -8.00 19.38 -1.45
CA MET A 1 -6.83 19.65 -0.58
C MET A 1 -5.62 18.96 -1.18
N GLU A 2 -4.56 19.73 -1.34
CA GLU A 2 -3.32 19.21 -1.88
C GLU A 2 -2.53 18.50 -0.78
N LEU A 3 -2.07 17.27 -1.06
CA LEU A 3 -1.27 16.50 -0.13
C LEU A 3 0.17 16.41 -0.61
N ASP A 4 1.09 16.51 0.32
CA ASP A 4 2.49 16.20 0.08
C ASP A 4 2.73 14.72 0.34
N TYR A 5 3.42 14.05 -0.57
CA TYR A 5 3.71 12.61 -0.48
C TYR A 5 5.20 12.36 -0.33
N ASN A 6 5.56 11.50 0.61
CA ASN A 6 6.96 11.15 0.85
C ASN A 6 7.12 9.68 1.20
N LYS A 7 8.23 9.11 0.72
CA LYS A 7 8.70 7.84 1.24
C LYS A 7 9.30 8.10 2.62
N VAL A 8 8.93 7.29 3.60
CA VAL A 8 9.46 7.40 4.95
C VAL A 8 10.84 6.74 5.02
N ALA A 9 11.87 7.52 5.34
CA ALA A 9 13.22 7.00 5.54
C ALA A 9 13.26 6.11 6.79
N LEU A 10 14.11 5.08 6.79
CA LEU A 10 14.22 4.17 7.94
C LEU A 10 14.53 4.89 9.24
N LYS A 11 15.35 5.94 9.20
CA LYS A 11 15.67 6.75 10.38
C LYS A 11 14.46 7.46 10.99
N ASP A 12 13.43 7.72 10.19
CA ASP A 12 12.24 8.45 10.60
C ASP A 12 11.05 7.54 10.91
N LEU A 13 11.20 6.23 10.69
CA LEU A 13 10.12 5.27 10.83
C LEU A 13 9.49 5.28 12.23
N SER A 14 10.30 5.26 13.28
CA SER A 14 9.79 5.27 14.65
C SER A 14 9.02 6.54 14.99
N LEU A 15 9.36 7.64 14.34
CA LEU A 15 8.71 8.92 14.55
C LEU A 15 7.33 8.97 13.87
N VAL A 16 7.21 8.38 12.70
CA VAL A 16 6.01 8.42 11.87
C VAL A 16 5.02 7.30 12.19
N TRP A 17 5.54 6.15 12.61
CA TRP A 17 4.75 4.92 12.78
C TRP A 17 3.52 5.05 13.70
N PRO A 18 3.60 5.73 14.87
CA PRO A 18 2.42 5.82 15.74
C PRO A 18 1.19 6.40 15.04
N GLU A 19 1.36 7.38 14.16
CA GLU A 19 0.25 7.97 13.41
C GLU A 19 -0.09 7.17 12.18
N ALA A 20 0.92 6.76 11.39
CA ALA A 20 0.72 5.99 10.18
C ALA A 20 0.08 4.63 10.46
N SER A 21 0.44 3.99 11.57
CA SER A 21 -0.10 2.67 11.92
C SER A 21 -1.61 2.68 12.13
N LYS A 22 -2.17 3.78 12.59
CA LYS A 22 -3.62 3.91 12.76
C LYS A 22 -4.36 3.82 11.44
N LEU A 23 -3.78 4.37 10.38
CA LEU A 23 -4.34 4.30 9.04
C LEU A 23 -4.15 2.90 8.43
N ILE A 24 -2.96 2.35 8.59
CA ILE A 24 -2.65 1.00 8.10
C ILE A 24 -3.56 -0.04 8.78
N ASP A 25 -3.84 0.12 10.07
CA ASP A 25 -4.70 -0.79 10.82
C ASP A 25 -6.09 -0.93 10.20
N LYS A 26 -6.61 0.13 9.61
CA LYS A 26 -7.91 0.08 8.93
C LYS A 26 -7.91 -0.92 7.77
N SER A 27 -6.79 -1.06 7.08
CA SER A 27 -6.68 -1.99 5.95
C SER A 27 -6.63 -3.45 6.40
N LEU A 28 -6.22 -3.72 7.63
CA LEU A 28 -6.07 -5.08 8.15
C LEU A 28 -7.41 -5.79 8.36
N LYS A 29 -8.50 -5.05 8.41
CA LYS A 29 -9.86 -5.64 8.49
C LYS A 29 -10.17 -6.51 7.27
N HIS A 30 -9.50 -6.26 6.16
CA HIS A 30 -9.73 -6.96 4.91
C HIS A 30 -8.60 -7.94 4.56
N SER A 31 -7.60 -8.05 5.44
CA SER A 31 -6.55 -9.06 5.29
C SER A 31 -7.08 -10.41 5.80
N GLN A 32 -6.44 -11.48 5.36
CA GLN A 32 -6.80 -12.83 5.75
C GLN A 32 -5.97 -13.32 6.95
N GLY A 33 -5.60 -12.41 7.85
CA GLY A 33 -4.80 -12.74 9.01
C GLY A 33 -3.33 -13.00 8.71
N GLN A 34 -2.86 -12.49 7.57
CA GLN A 34 -1.50 -12.75 7.10
C GLN A 34 -0.44 -12.05 7.94
N MET A 35 -0.76 -10.88 8.47
CA MET A 35 0.18 -10.14 9.32
C MET A 35 -0.56 -9.12 10.19
N ASN A 36 0.07 -8.74 11.28
CA ASN A 36 -0.39 -7.69 12.18
C ASN A 36 0.51 -6.44 12.06
N LEU A 37 0.20 -5.41 12.84
CA LEU A 37 0.98 -4.16 12.79
C LEU A 37 2.44 -4.36 13.19
N ASP A 38 2.72 -5.22 14.16
CA ASP A 38 4.09 -5.50 14.58
C ASP A 38 4.89 -6.19 13.47
N ASP A 39 4.24 -7.09 12.75
CA ASP A 39 4.85 -7.76 11.59
C ASP A 39 5.18 -6.76 10.49
N ILE A 40 4.26 -5.84 10.22
CA ILE A 40 4.47 -4.79 9.21
C ILE A 40 5.64 -3.89 9.61
N LEU A 41 5.67 -3.46 10.86
CA LEU A 41 6.77 -2.63 11.35
C LEU A 41 8.12 -3.34 11.23
N ASP A 42 8.17 -4.63 11.55
CA ASP A 42 9.38 -5.44 11.42
C ASP A 42 9.83 -5.50 9.96
N MET A 43 8.92 -5.74 9.03
CA MET A 43 9.23 -5.79 7.60
C MET A 43 9.71 -4.43 7.07
N LEU A 44 9.11 -3.34 7.55
CA LEU A 44 9.56 -1.99 7.20
C LEU A 44 10.96 -1.71 7.74
N SER A 45 11.24 -2.14 8.96
CA SER A 45 12.55 -1.96 9.60
C SER A 45 13.66 -2.72 8.87
N LYS A 46 13.31 -3.85 8.24
CA LYS A 46 14.24 -4.68 7.45
C LYS A 46 14.29 -4.28 5.97
N ASP A 47 13.57 -3.24 5.60
CA ASP A 47 13.46 -2.75 4.22
C ASP A 47 12.84 -3.77 3.24
N TYR A 48 12.04 -4.71 3.74
CA TYR A 48 11.27 -5.62 2.89
C TYR A 48 10.03 -4.94 2.31
N LEU A 49 9.50 -3.95 3.01
CA LEU A 49 8.43 -3.09 2.57
C LEU A 49 8.90 -1.64 2.65
N SER A 50 8.28 -0.79 1.84
CA SER A 50 8.48 0.66 1.93
C SER A 50 7.18 1.31 2.40
N LEU A 51 7.30 2.31 3.27
CA LEU A 51 6.16 3.09 3.75
C LEU A 51 6.14 4.45 3.05
N PHE A 52 4.99 4.80 2.52
CA PHE A 52 4.73 6.12 1.96
C PHE A 52 3.61 6.77 2.74
N ILE A 53 3.73 8.07 2.94
CA ILE A 53 2.69 8.88 3.60
C ILE A 53 2.35 10.07 2.75
N GLY A 54 1.07 10.47 2.80
CA GLY A 54 0.60 11.73 2.28
C GLY A 54 0.11 12.57 3.46
N TYR A 55 0.50 13.83 3.51
CA TYR A 55 0.18 14.67 4.64
C TYR A 55 -0.21 16.07 4.22
N SER A 56 -0.99 16.70 5.09
CA SER A 56 -1.40 18.08 4.98
C SER A 56 -0.96 18.81 6.25
N LYS A 57 -1.41 20.05 6.41
CA LYS A 57 -1.17 20.83 7.64
C LYS A 57 -1.77 20.16 8.89
N GLU A 58 -2.74 19.29 8.71
CA GLU A 58 -3.45 18.62 9.79
C GLU A 58 -2.82 17.30 10.22
N GLY A 59 -1.81 16.83 9.50
CA GLY A 59 -1.11 15.60 9.82
C GLY A 59 -1.12 14.60 8.66
N ILE A 60 -0.97 13.31 8.98
CA ILE A 60 -0.95 12.25 7.98
C ILE A 60 -2.38 11.90 7.58
N ASP A 61 -2.69 12.03 6.29
CA ASP A 61 -4.02 11.74 5.74
C ASP A 61 -4.10 10.41 5.01
N ILE A 62 -2.96 9.90 4.56
CA ILE A 62 -2.88 8.61 3.88
C ILE A 62 -1.56 7.92 4.24
N ALA A 63 -1.62 6.62 4.42
CA ALA A 63 -0.43 5.79 4.58
C ALA A 63 -0.61 4.51 3.78
N PHE A 64 0.43 4.11 3.07
CA PHE A 64 0.40 2.87 2.31
C PHE A 64 1.77 2.23 2.27
N THR A 65 1.79 0.90 2.13
CA THR A 65 3.01 0.13 2.01
C THR A 65 3.13 -0.44 0.61
N THR A 66 4.36 -0.54 0.15
CA THR A 66 4.66 -1.10 -1.17
C THR A 66 5.77 -2.12 -1.09
N GLN A 67 5.80 -2.98 -2.08
CA GLN A 67 6.89 -3.94 -2.28
C GLN A 67 7.16 -4.05 -3.77
N VAL A 68 8.43 -4.07 -4.16
CA VAL A 68 8.80 -4.36 -5.53
C VAL A 68 8.88 -5.87 -5.71
N ILE A 69 8.08 -6.40 -6.63
CA ILE A 69 8.07 -7.82 -6.96
C ILE A 69 8.88 -8.01 -8.24
N ILE A 70 9.87 -8.87 -8.18
CA ILE A 70 10.73 -9.15 -9.33
C ILE A 70 10.30 -10.47 -9.96
N TYR A 71 9.61 -10.36 -11.09
CA TYR A 71 9.28 -11.50 -11.92
C TYR A 71 10.40 -11.72 -12.96
N PRO A 72 10.54 -12.90 -13.53
CA PRO A 72 11.56 -13.11 -14.57
C PRO A 72 11.47 -12.17 -15.77
N THR A 73 10.28 -11.72 -16.11
CA THR A 73 10.05 -10.91 -17.32
C THR A 73 9.83 -9.42 -17.04
N TYR A 74 9.51 -9.04 -15.82
CA TYR A 74 9.29 -7.64 -15.46
C TYR A 74 9.28 -7.46 -13.94
N LYS A 75 9.35 -6.20 -13.48
CA LYS A 75 9.14 -5.84 -12.09
C LYS A 75 7.76 -5.20 -11.94
N ALA A 76 7.13 -5.45 -10.81
CA ALA A 76 5.84 -4.85 -10.46
C ALA A 76 5.94 -4.15 -9.10
N LEU A 77 5.23 -3.04 -8.97
CA LEU A 77 5.03 -2.39 -7.68
C LEU A 77 3.73 -2.91 -7.08
N ARG A 78 3.83 -3.57 -5.95
CA ARG A 78 2.65 -4.09 -5.24
C ARG A 78 2.30 -3.15 -4.10
N ILE A 79 1.05 -2.69 -4.09
CA ILE A 79 0.50 -1.94 -2.96
C ILE A 79 -0.16 -2.97 -2.05
N ILE A 80 0.29 -3.05 -0.80
CA ILE A 80 -0.15 -4.11 0.12
C ILE A 80 -1.16 -3.59 1.13
N HIS A 81 -0.88 -2.45 1.75
CA HIS A 81 -1.74 -1.84 2.74
C HIS A 81 -1.98 -0.39 2.36
N LEU A 82 -3.20 0.08 2.54
CA LEU A 82 -3.56 1.46 2.25
C LEU A 82 -4.69 1.90 3.18
N GLY A 83 -4.47 3.00 3.89
CA GLY A 83 -5.48 3.60 4.75
C GLY A 83 -5.50 5.11 4.61
N THR A 84 -6.70 5.69 4.71
CA THR A 84 -6.91 7.14 4.59
C THR A 84 -7.78 7.65 5.71
N THR A 85 -7.72 8.96 5.96
CA THR A 85 -8.60 9.60 6.95
C THR A 85 -10.01 9.84 6.41
N ASP A 86 -10.13 10.41 5.20
CA ASP A 86 -11.40 10.91 4.67
C ASP A 86 -11.78 10.33 3.30
N GLY A 87 -11.29 9.15 2.99
CA GLY A 87 -11.50 8.58 1.68
C GLY A 87 -10.34 8.90 0.75
N LEU A 88 -10.37 8.31 -0.42
CA LEU A 88 -9.22 8.31 -1.34
C LEU A 88 -9.48 9.24 -2.52
N ASP A 89 -8.53 10.15 -2.76
CA ASP A 89 -8.44 10.87 -4.02
C ASP A 89 -7.72 9.98 -5.02
N TYR A 90 -8.50 9.27 -5.85
CA TYR A 90 -7.96 8.29 -6.81
C TYR A 90 -7.05 8.93 -7.85
N GLU A 91 -7.37 10.13 -8.32
CA GLU A 91 -6.55 10.81 -9.34
C GLU A 91 -5.17 11.19 -8.78
N ALA A 92 -5.13 11.78 -7.59
CA ALA A 92 -3.87 12.13 -6.94
C ALA A 92 -3.05 10.89 -6.62
N MET A 93 -3.70 9.84 -6.12
CA MET A 93 -3.04 8.58 -5.79
C MET A 93 -2.42 7.93 -7.02
N GLU A 94 -3.13 7.94 -8.13
CA GLU A 94 -2.65 7.34 -9.37
C GLU A 94 -1.37 8.01 -9.87
N VAL A 95 -1.32 9.33 -9.83
CA VAL A 95 -0.11 10.08 -10.21
C VAL A 95 1.07 9.66 -9.33
N ILE A 96 0.86 9.58 -8.02
CA ILE A 96 1.93 9.25 -7.07
C ILE A 96 2.40 7.80 -7.25
N VAL A 97 1.48 6.86 -7.39
CA VAL A 97 1.82 5.45 -7.55
C VAL A 97 2.56 5.21 -8.87
N ASP A 98 2.13 5.87 -9.95
CA ASP A 98 2.83 5.80 -11.24
C ASP A 98 4.27 6.33 -11.13
N MET A 99 4.47 7.43 -10.44
CA MET A 99 5.81 8.00 -10.21
C MET A 99 6.70 7.04 -9.40
N ILE A 100 6.14 6.41 -8.37
CA ILE A 100 6.88 5.44 -7.57
C ILE A 100 7.27 4.23 -8.42
N ALA A 101 6.32 3.68 -9.17
CA ALA A 101 6.57 2.54 -10.04
C ALA A 101 7.66 2.84 -11.06
N ASP A 102 7.59 4.01 -11.68
CA ASP A 102 8.60 4.44 -12.66
C ASP A 102 9.99 4.58 -12.02
N SER A 103 10.06 5.12 -10.81
CA SER A 103 11.33 5.30 -10.10
C SER A 103 12.05 3.98 -9.80
N TYR A 104 11.31 2.88 -9.69
CA TYR A 104 11.87 1.54 -9.47
C TYR A 104 11.94 0.70 -10.75
N ASP A 105 11.66 1.31 -11.89
CA ASP A 105 11.62 0.62 -13.19
C ASP A 105 10.61 -0.53 -13.21
N CYS A 106 9.48 -0.33 -12.56
CA CYS A 106 8.37 -1.29 -12.57
C CYS A 106 7.49 -1.05 -13.78
N LYS A 107 7.05 -2.14 -14.42
CA LYS A 107 6.18 -2.08 -15.61
C LYS A 107 4.72 -2.29 -15.29
N ARG A 108 4.40 -2.76 -14.08
CA ARG A 108 3.02 -2.99 -13.64
C ARG A 108 2.86 -2.56 -12.20
N ILE A 109 1.62 -2.25 -11.87
CA ILE A 109 1.19 -2.01 -10.50
C ILE A 109 0.23 -3.12 -10.14
N GLU A 110 0.45 -3.76 -8.99
CA GLU A 110 -0.42 -4.80 -8.45
C GLU A 110 -1.12 -4.30 -7.21
N LEU A 111 -2.39 -4.61 -7.08
CA LEU A 111 -3.17 -4.28 -5.91
C LEU A 111 -4.01 -5.48 -5.50
N TYR A 112 -3.82 -5.95 -4.28
CA TYR A 112 -4.69 -6.93 -3.66
C TYR A 112 -5.64 -6.19 -2.74
N GLY A 113 -6.92 -6.22 -3.05
CA GLY A 113 -7.87 -5.48 -2.28
C GLY A 113 -9.25 -6.07 -2.32
N ARG A 114 -10.18 -5.34 -1.74
CA ARG A 114 -11.60 -5.70 -1.76
C ARG A 114 -12.12 -5.68 -3.20
N LYS A 115 -13.16 -6.46 -3.45
CA LYS A 115 -13.82 -6.52 -4.75
C LYS A 115 -14.24 -5.14 -5.27
N GLY A 116 -14.58 -4.22 -4.38
CA GLY A 116 -14.94 -2.84 -4.76
C GLY A 116 -13.84 -2.07 -5.47
N TRP A 117 -12.57 -2.43 -5.26
CA TRP A 117 -11.43 -1.78 -5.93
C TRP A 117 -11.46 -2.01 -7.44
N GLU A 118 -11.92 -3.18 -7.89
CA GLU A 118 -12.02 -3.48 -9.31
C GLU A 118 -12.88 -2.44 -10.03
N LYS A 119 -14.03 -2.12 -9.48
CA LYS A 119 -14.96 -1.14 -10.05
C LYS A 119 -14.40 0.29 -9.95
N ALA A 120 -13.80 0.63 -8.82
CA ALA A 120 -13.29 1.98 -8.57
C ALA A 120 -12.09 2.32 -9.46
N LEU A 121 -11.28 1.33 -9.83
CA LEU A 121 -10.02 1.55 -10.54
C LEU A 121 -10.09 1.26 -12.04
N VAL A 122 -11.24 0.84 -12.56
CA VAL A 122 -11.37 0.55 -13.99
C VAL A 122 -11.06 1.76 -14.87
N ASP A 123 -11.42 2.97 -14.43
CA ASP A 123 -11.16 4.20 -15.17
C ASP A 123 -9.69 4.59 -15.21
N PHE A 124 -8.85 3.94 -14.40
CA PHE A 124 -7.40 4.15 -14.34
C PHE A 124 -6.64 3.01 -15.02
N ASN A 125 -7.32 2.25 -15.88
CA ASN A 125 -6.74 1.16 -16.67
C ASN A 125 -6.30 -0.06 -15.84
N TYR A 126 -6.81 -0.21 -14.63
CA TYR A 126 -6.63 -1.44 -13.87
C TYR A 126 -7.58 -2.51 -14.42
N TYR A 127 -7.12 -3.75 -14.42
CA TYR A 127 -7.91 -4.87 -14.87
C TYR A 127 -7.81 -6.02 -13.86
N TYR A 128 -8.83 -6.84 -13.83
CA TYR A 128 -8.87 -8.02 -12.98
C TYR A 128 -7.88 -9.05 -13.52
N ALA A 129 -6.90 -9.42 -12.70
CA ALA A 129 -5.81 -10.30 -13.14
C ALA A 129 -5.94 -11.74 -12.65
N GLY A 130 -6.73 -11.97 -11.62
CA GLY A 130 -6.90 -13.33 -11.10
C GLY A 130 -7.56 -13.37 -9.73
N THR A 131 -7.85 -14.57 -9.27
CA THR A 131 -8.48 -14.83 -7.99
C THR A 131 -7.59 -15.76 -7.16
N ILE A 132 -7.48 -15.46 -5.87
CA ILE A 132 -6.83 -16.36 -4.91
C ILE A 132 -7.93 -17.12 -4.18
N LEU A 133 -7.88 -18.46 -4.26
CA LEU A 133 -8.74 -19.33 -3.49
C LEU A 133 -7.94 -19.89 -2.33
N MET A 134 -8.52 -19.88 -1.14
CA MET A 134 -7.84 -20.36 0.07
C MET A 134 -8.59 -21.54 0.67
N LYS A 135 -7.85 -22.47 1.24
CA LYS A 135 -8.40 -23.59 2.00
C LYS A 135 -7.58 -23.70 3.28
N ASP A 136 -8.25 -23.62 4.41
CA ASP A 136 -7.58 -23.78 5.70
C ASP A 136 -7.39 -25.27 5.97
N LEU A 137 -6.14 -25.67 6.15
CA LEU A 137 -5.79 -27.04 6.52
C LEU A 137 -5.75 -27.22 8.02
N LYS A 138 -5.53 -26.14 8.74
CA LYS A 138 -5.52 -26.09 10.21
C LYS A 138 -6.06 -24.76 10.64
N GLU A 139 -6.53 -24.71 11.87
CA GLU A 139 -6.94 -23.45 12.49
C GLU A 139 -5.72 -22.54 12.63
N ILE A 140 -5.88 -21.26 12.27
CA ILE A 140 -4.80 -20.27 12.32
C ILE A 140 -4.84 -19.51 13.63
#